data_9e43aa57af3c741d9cb7cc182f2757d8
#
_entry.id   9e43aa57af3c741d9cb7cc182f2757d8
#
_cell.length_a   1.000
_cell.length_b   1.000
_cell.length_c   1.000
_cell.angle_alpha   90.00
_cell.angle_beta   90.00
_cell.angle_gamma   90.00
#
_symmetry.space_group_name_H-M   'P 1'
#
loop_
_entity.id
_entity.type
_entity.pdbx_description
1 polymer ?
#
loop_
_entity_poly.entity_id
_entity_poly.type
_entity_poly.pdbx_seq_one_letter_code
_entity_poly.pdbx_strand_id
1 'polypeptide(L)'
;MNLDATSQSGDRVCAAVGASKARSVALIGTGGSSGRTLAALEAGLRQALGEVRFRFVDTQPFNLRTGGHTAYPGSGERIDASMQDVGMRRLSSSLTLNLLLNGGSLMMRRLEDYAVRILGQRHDAMIMVHDRFYIEQAFVRAAARLGTPSVLLQEGPFVHVGADTPQSGSLRMKHALAPMLTRSGLVPAIVPYGFAGHERLVVPSPAYRQRFIAAGMAPDRIAVGGIPRYDPIADLREKAQPRPSSGPLRLLYLFQPFGEHGKVDPQVARAQQLAMIESLNDAARRRDLSLTIRIHPRSAPESVAHLTAALDMPHAVDPCTDPIEQAIAAHDLVIGHYSSGLLEAMILSRPVLCIPIPAPAFAERSEAEKQEWMARSGALLARTVPQIADVVQAFDRQHPKLVPLSVLEDEIGAVDGHAAARCAQGVAAVIAERDSSSCPHP
;
A
#
# COMPACT_ATOMS: atom_id res chain seq x y z
N MET A 1 10.46 -67.76 -53.88
CA MET A 1 11.49 -66.79 -54.30
C MET A 1 11.10 -65.44 -53.75
N ASN A 2 11.99 -64.92 -52.93
CA ASN A 2 12.03 -63.56 -52.33
C ASN A 2 10.96 -63.16 -51.38
N LEU A 3 11.36 -63.29 -50.15
CA LEU A 3 10.88 -62.64 -48.98
C LEU A 3 11.44 -61.20 -48.90
N ASP A 4 10.61 -60.24 -48.67
CA ASP A 4 11.06 -58.93 -48.17
C ASP A 4 10.35 -58.63 -46.84
N ALA A 5 11.21 -58.67 -45.80
CA ALA A 5 10.84 -58.28 -44.44
C ALA A 5 11.12 -56.78 -44.28
N THR A 6 10.09 -55.98 -44.19
CA THR A 6 10.19 -54.57 -43.75
C THR A 6 9.96 -54.49 -42.26
N SER A 7 11.05 -54.19 -41.53
CA SER A 7 11.04 -53.86 -40.10
C SER A 7 10.39 -52.50 -39.88
N GLN A 8 9.24 -52.46 -39.22
CA GLN A 8 8.68 -51.25 -38.63
C GLN A 8 9.34 -51.00 -37.27
N SER A 9 10.31 -50.11 -37.21
CA SER A 9 10.79 -49.52 -35.97
C SER A 9 9.76 -48.51 -35.47
N GLY A 10 8.98 -48.91 -34.48
CA GLY A 10 8.03 -48.02 -33.82
C GLY A 10 8.78 -47.03 -32.95
N ASP A 11 8.88 -45.79 -33.39
CA ASP A 11 9.22 -44.66 -32.55
C ASP A 11 8.13 -44.44 -31.51
N ARG A 12 8.36 -45.03 -30.32
CA ARG A 12 7.61 -44.62 -29.14
C ARG A 12 8.16 -43.27 -28.66
N VAL A 13 7.61 -42.20 -29.19
CA VAL A 13 7.72 -40.88 -28.57
C VAL A 13 7.01 -40.97 -27.22
N CYS A 14 7.76 -41.21 -26.16
CA CYS A 14 7.30 -41.01 -24.79
C CYS A 14 7.06 -39.50 -24.57
N ALA A 15 5.86 -39.04 -24.90
CA ALA A 15 5.36 -37.81 -24.39
C ALA A 15 5.06 -37.97 -22.88
N ALA A 16 6.10 -37.88 -22.06
CA ALA A 16 5.93 -37.64 -20.64
C ALA A 16 5.40 -36.21 -20.48
N VAL A 17 4.10 -36.05 -20.60
CA VAL A 17 3.40 -34.85 -20.06
C VAL A 17 3.53 -34.98 -18.54
N GLY A 18 4.68 -34.53 -18.02
CA GLY A 18 4.87 -34.33 -16.59
C GLY A 18 3.82 -33.33 -16.14
N ALA A 19 2.86 -33.76 -15.34
CA ALA A 19 1.94 -32.85 -14.68
C ALA A 19 2.79 -31.80 -13.96
N SER A 20 2.80 -30.57 -14.45
CA SER A 20 3.51 -29.46 -13.84
C SER A 20 3.01 -29.34 -12.41
N LYS A 21 3.87 -29.56 -11.44
CA LYS A 21 3.53 -29.44 -10.03
C LYS A 21 3.05 -28.01 -9.78
N ALA A 22 1.83 -27.87 -9.23
CA ALA A 22 1.29 -26.58 -8.88
C ALA A 22 2.30 -25.79 -8.04
N ARG A 23 2.59 -24.56 -8.45
CA ARG A 23 3.49 -23.65 -7.72
C ARG A 23 2.85 -23.22 -6.41
N SER A 24 3.64 -22.95 -5.38
CA SER A 24 3.18 -22.49 -4.08
C SER A 24 3.76 -21.11 -3.77
N VAL A 25 2.91 -20.14 -3.53
CA VAL A 25 3.31 -18.76 -3.23
C VAL A 25 2.71 -18.31 -1.89
N ALA A 26 3.57 -17.85 -0.97
CA ALA A 26 3.16 -17.22 0.27
C ALA A 26 3.04 -15.70 0.08
N LEU A 27 1.90 -15.14 0.47
CA LEU A 27 1.59 -13.71 0.43
C LEU A 27 1.54 -13.19 1.87
N ILE A 28 2.41 -12.24 2.22
CA ILE A 28 2.50 -11.69 3.58
C ILE A 28 2.09 -10.22 3.56
N GLY A 29 1.09 -9.88 4.36
CA GLY A 29 0.62 -8.49 4.41
C GLY A 29 -0.48 -8.28 5.43
N THR A 30 -1.09 -7.12 5.36
CA THR A 30 -2.29 -6.78 6.13
C THR A 30 -3.48 -6.70 5.19
N GLY A 31 -4.70 -6.63 5.70
CA GLY A 31 -5.87 -6.28 4.91
C GLY A 31 -5.80 -4.86 4.32
N GLY A 32 -6.88 -4.37 3.76
CA GLY A 32 -6.97 -3.03 3.18
C GLY A 32 -6.20 -2.89 1.86
N SER A 33 -5.41 -1.83 1.71
CA SER A 33 -4.64 -1.55 0.47
C SER A 33 -3.63 -2.65 0.16
N SER A 34 -2.93 -3.15 1.17
CA SER A 34 -1.98 -4.26 1.05
C SER A 34 -2.65 -5.52 0.52
N GLY A 35 -3.78 -5.90 1.14
CA GLY A 35 -4.57 -7.06 0.71
C GLY A 35 -5.09 -6.90 -0.72
N ARG A 36 -5.60 -5.72 -1.10
CA ARG A 36 -6.06 -5.45 -2.47
C ARG A 36 -4.91 -5.55 -3.49
N THR A 37 -3.73 -5.05 -3.15
CA THR A 37 -2.55 -5.14 -4.03
C THR A 37 -2.12 -6.59 -4.25
N LEU A 38 -2.05 -7.39 -3.17
CA LEU A 38 -1.68 -8.80 -3.26
C LEU A 38 -2.74 -9.63 -4.00
N ALA A 39 -4.02 -9.36 -3.77
CA ALA A 39 -5.12 -10.03 -4.50
C ALA A 39 -5.12 -9.71 -6.00
N ALA A 40 -4.88 -8.45 -6.37
CA ALA A 40 -4.75 -8.07 -7.77
C ALA A 40 -3.55 -8.76 -8.46
N LEU A 41 -2.47 -9.01 -7.72
CA LEU A 41 -1.29 -9.72 -8.22
C LEU A 41 -1.56 -11.21 -8.52
N GLU A 42 -2.51 -11.86 -7.81
CA GLU A 42 -2.80 -13.31 -8.00
C GLU A 42 -3.14 -13.66 -9.45
N ALA A 43 -3.92 -12.81 -10.13
CA ALA A 43 -4.28 -13.06 -11.54
C ALA A 43 -3.05 -13.02 -12.46
N GLY A 44 -2.18 -12.04 -12.29
CA GLY A 44 -0.91 -11.95 -13.02
C GLY A 44 0.01 -13.13 -12.74
N LEU A 45 0.09 -13.61 -11.49
CA LEU A 45 0.89 -14.78 -11.13
C LEU A 45 0.35 -16.07 -11.76
N ARG A 46 -0.97 -16.26 -11.82
CA ARG A 46 -1.55 -17.42 -12.53
C ARG A 46 -1.24 -17.37 -14.02
N GLN A 47 -1.29 -16.18 -14.62
CA GLN A 47 -0.94 -16.01 -16.02
C GLN A 47 0.55 -16.31 -16.29
N ALA A 48 1.44 -15.89 -15.41
CA ALA A 48 2.89 -16.04 -15.59
C ALA A 48 3.42 -17.44 -15.21
N LEU A 49 2.82 -18.10 -14.22
CA LEU A 49 3.35 -19.33 -13.60
C LEU A 49 2.44 -20.56 -13.80
N GLY A 50 1.25 -20.40 -14.37
CA GLY A 50 0.26 -21.46 -14.51
C GLY A 50 -0.51 -21.73 -13.21
N GLU A 51 -0.64 -22.99 -12.80
CA GLU A 51 -1.34 -23.36 -11.57
C GLU A 51 -0.56 -22.93 -10.34
N VAL A 52 -1.15 -22.02 -9.54
CA VAL A 52 -0.55 -21.47 -8.31
C VAL A 52 -1.50 -21.64 -7.13
N ARG A 53 -0.97 -22.19 -6.04
CA ARG A 53 -1.62 -22.20 -4.72
C ARG A 53 -1.12 -21.01 -3.91
N PHE A 54 -2.03 -20.17 -3.46
CA PHE A 54 -1.72 -19.02 -2.63
C PHE A 54 -2.01 -19.31 -1.16
N ARG A 55 -1.13 -18.83 -0.29
CA ARG A 55 -1.33 -18.76 1.16
C ARG A 55 -1.14 -17.33 1.60
N PHE A 56 -2.20 -16.70 2.11
CA PHE A 56 -2.14 -15.34 2.64
C PHE A 56 -1.97 -15.35 4.15
N VAL A 57 -0.92 -14.72 4.64
CA VAL A 57 -0.67 -14.54 6.07
C VAL A 57 -0.98 -13.10 6.45
N ASP A 58 -2.00 -12.92 7.30
CA ASP A 58 -2.39 -11.61 7.80
C ASP A 58 -1.58 -11.23 9.02
N THR A 59 -0.72 -10.23 8.88
CA THR A 59 0.12 -9.69 9.96
C THR A 59 -0.54 -8.52 10.71
N GLN A 60 -1.79 -8.15 10.39
CA GLN A 60 -2.53 -7.05 11.01
C GLN A 60 -2.54 -7.10 12.55
N PRO A 61 -2.69 -8.27 13.22
CA PRO A 61 -2.66 -8.34 14.69
C PRO A 61 -1.37 -7.81 15.33
N PHE A 62 -0.25 -7.79 14.60
CA PHE A 62 1.02 -7.20 15.06
C PHE A 62 1.11 -5.69 14.86
N ASN A 63 0.15 -5.09 14.17
CA ASN A 63 0.11 -3.64 14.02
C ASN A 63 -0.44 -2.98 15.28
N LEU A 64 0.45 -2.31 16.03
CA LEU A 64 0.12 -1.71 17.31
C LEU A 64 -0.69 -0.40 17.20
N ARG A 65 -0.83 0.18 15.99
CA ARG A 65 -1.43 1.50 15.80
C ARG A 65 -2.86 1.46 15.25
N THR A 66 -3.30 0.33 14.71
CA THR A 66 -4.60 0.24 14.02
C THR A 66 -5.44 -0.88 14.58
N GLY A 67 -6.72 -0.58 14.86
CA GLY A 67 -7.67 -1.51 15.47
C GLY A 67 -8.63 -2.21 14.50
N GLY A 68 -8.67 -1.85 13.23
CA GLY A 68 -9.62 -2.42 12.28
C GLY A 68 -9.09 -3.68 11.58
N HIS A 69 -9.95 -4.68 11.40
CA HIS A 69 -9.63 -5.87 10.61
C HIS A 69 -10.30 -5.77 9.25
N THR A 70 -9.52 -5.81 8.18
CA THR A 70 -10.03 -5.78 6.80
C THR A 70 -9.83 -7.15 6.17
N ALA A 71 -10.87 -7.70 5.56
CA ALA A 71 -10.78 -8.99 4.90
C ALA A 71 -9.78 -8.96 3.73
N TYR A 72 -9.11 -10.08 3.50
CA TYR A 72 -8.33 -10.30 2.29
C TYR A 72 -9.27 -10.64 1.13
N PRO A 73 -9.24 -9.90 0.01
CA PRO A 73 -10.17 -10.14 -1.09
C PRO A 73 -9.69 -11.18 -2.11
N GLY A 74 -8.49 -11.76 -1.93
CA GLY A 74 -7.92 -12.77 -2.84
C GLY A 74 -8.42 -14.17 -2.56
N SER A 75 -7.93 -15.14 -3.34
CA SER A 75 -8.33 -16.56 -3.29
C SER A 75 -7.45 -17.42 -2.40
N GLY A 76 -6.37 -16.86 -1.84
CA GLY A 76 -5.43 -17.61 -1.02
C GLY A 76 -6.02 -18.12 0.30
N GLU A 77 -5.58 -19.31 0.75
CA GLU A 77 -5.83 -19.78 2.12
C GLU A 77 -5.34 -18.72 3.10
N ARG A 78 -6.25 -18.23 3.97
CA ARG A 78 -5.90 -17.19 4.95
C ARG A 78 -5.42 -17.80 6.25
N ILE A 79 -4.33 -17.27 6.77
CA ILE A 79 -3.78 -17.54 8.09
C ILE A 79 -3.65 -16.22 8.84
N ASP A 80 -4.31 -16.09 9.98
CA ASP A 80 -4.18 -14.92 10.84
C ASP A 80 -2.99 -15.12 11.78
N ALA A 81 -1.96 -14.30 11.64
CA ALA A 81 -0.85 -14.30 12.56
C ALA A 81 -1.27 -13.69 13.91
N SER A 82 -0.87 -14.31 15.04
CA SER A 82 -1.29 -13.90 16.36
C SER A 82 -0.10 -13.60 17.28
N MET A 83 -0.15 -12.47 17.99
CA MET A 83 0.82 -12.16 19.04
C MET A 83 0.77 -13.17 20.21
N GLN A 84 -0.40 -13.75 20.47
CA GLN A 84 -0.59 -14.71 21.57
C GLN A 84 0.20 -16.00 21.30
N ASP A 85 0.28 -16.46 20.05
CA ASP A 85 0.98 -17.68 19.64
C ASP A 85 2.50 -17.62 19.89
N VAL A 86 3.05 -16.40 20.01
CA VAL A 86 4.45 -16.17 20.36
C VAL A 86 4.64 -15.72 21.80
N GLY A 87 3.55 -15.61 22.59
CA GLY A 87 3.59 -15.09 23.93
C GLY A 87 3.88 -13.59 24.01
N MET A 88 3.61 -12.84 22.95
CA MET A 88 3.83 -11.40 22.90
C MET A 88 2.60 -10.66 23.39
N ARG A 89 2.81 -9.57 24.16
CA ARG A 89 1.76 -8.71 24.69
C ARG A 89 1.88 -7.30 24.12
N ARG A 90 0.76 -6.59 24.03
CA ARG A 90 0.75 -5.18 23.66
C ARG A 90 1.05 -4.32 24.88
N LEU A 91 2.32 -4.05 25.16
CA LEU A 91 2.80 -3.29 26.30
C LEU A 91 3.14 -1.83 25.95
N SER A 92 3.25 -1.52 24.67
CA SER A 92 3.57 -0.17 24.18
C SER A 92 3.04 0.03 22.75
N SER A 93 2.73 1.27 22.38
CA SER A 93 2.46 1.68 20.99
C SER A 93 3.74 1.83 20.16
N SER A 94 4.91 1.92 20.78
CA SER A 94 6.21 1.95 20.11
C SER A 94 6.66 0.53 19.79
N LEU A 95 6.91 0.21 18.53
CA LEU A 95 7.34 -1.13 18.08
C LEU A 95 8.62 -1.59 18.80
N THR A 96 9.65 -0.74 18.85
CA THR A 96 10.92 -1.06 19.48
C THR A 96 10.76 -1.28 20.99
N LEU A 97 10.02 -0.40 21.66
CA LEU A 97 9.77 -0.55 23.11
C LEU A 97 8.90 -1.76 23.39
N ASN A 98 7.88 -2.02 22.56
CA ASN A 98 7.05 -3.21 22.71
C ASN A 98 7.85 -4.50 22.54
N LEU A 99 8.74 -4.55 21.53
CA LEU A 99 9.65 -5.70 21.37
C LEU A 99 10.58 -5.86 22.58
N LEU A 100 11.20 -4.77 23.05
CA LEU A 100 12.11 -4.77 24.19
C LEU A 100 11.42 -5.31 25.46
N LEU A 101 10.22 -4.80 25.78
CA LEU A 101 9.43 -5.22 26.94
C LEU A 101 8.96 -6.69 26.87
N ASN A 102 8.87 -7.26 25.68
CA ASN A 102 8.55 -8.66 25.43
C ASN A 102 9.81 -9.56 25.35
N GLY A 103 11.01 -9.04 25.63
CA GLY A 103 12.26 -9.82 25.65
C GLY A 103 13.25 -9.51 24.53
N GLY A 104 13.00 -8.45 23.76
CA GLY A 104 13.94 -7.90 22.78
C GLY A 104 14.39 -8.91 21.72
N SER A 105 15.71 -9.11 21.61
CA SER A 105 16.29 -10.04 20.62
C SER A 105 15.88 -11.50 20.81
N LEU A 106 15.53 -11.93 22.04
CA LEU A 106 14.98 -13.26 22.29
C LEU A 106 13.56 -13.38 21.70
N MET A 107 12.72 -12.35 21.86
CA MET A 107 11.40 -12.31 21.24
C MET A 107 11.52 -12.32 19.72
N MET A 108 12.50 -11.63 19.15
CA MET A 108 12.76 -11.68 17.70
C MET A 108 13.03 -13.11 17.20
N ARG A 109 13.82 -13.90 17.90
CA ARG A 109 14.04 -15.33 17.57
C ARG A 109 12.73 -16.13 17.64
N ARG A 110 11.90 -15.90 18.65
CA ARG A 110 10.57 -16.55 18.74
C ARG A 110 9.66 -16.17 17.57
N LEU A 111 9.70 -14.90 17.13
CA LEU A 111 8.99 -14.45 15.93
C LEU A 111 9.49 -15.16 14.65
N GLU A 112 10.81 -15.33 14.51
CA GLU A 112 11.41 -16.08 13.40
C GLU A 112 10.97 -17.55 13.40
N ASP A 113 11.02 -18.23 14.53
CA ASP A 113 10.57 -19.62 14.67
C ASP A 113 9.06 -19.75 14.43
N TYR A 114 8.29 -18.75 14.85
CA TYR A 114 6.86 -18.67 14.56
C TYR A 114 6.59 -18.50 13.06
N ALA A 115 7.32 -17.61 12.39
CA ALA A 115 7.20 -17.41 10.96
C ALA A 115 7.57 -18.68 10.17
N VAL A 116 8.61 -19.44 10.61
CA VAL A 116 8.94 -20.75 10.04
C VAL A 116 7.77 -21.73 10.20
N ARG A 117 7.12 -21.79 11.38
CA ARG A 117 5.96 -22.66 11.59
C ARG A 117 4.76 -22.27 10.72
N ILE A 118 4.48 -20.97 10.56
CA ILE A 118 3.39 -20.49 9.71
C ILE A 118 3.64 -20.81 8.24
N LEU A 119 4.85 -20.58 7.74
CA LEU A 119 5.21 -20.95 6.37
C LEU A 119 5.15 -22.47 6.20
N GLY A 120 5.57 -23.24 7.23
CA GLY A 120 5.47 -24.68 7.31
C GLY A 120 6.40 -25.44 6.36
N GLN A 121 6.66 -24.92 5.18
CA GLN A 121 7.47 -25.54 4.14
C GLN A 121 8.12 -24.49 3.23
N ARG A 122 9.01 -24.93 2.36
CA ARG A 122 9.52 -24.11 1.27
C ARG A 122 8.39 -23.79 0.28
N HIS A 123 8.25 -22.53 -0.07
CA HIS A 123 7.43 -22.04 -1.18
C HIS A 123 8.30 -21.69 -2.40
N ASP A 124 7.70 -21.64 -3.59
CA ASP A 124 8.39 -21.19 -4.80
C ASP A 124 8.74 -19.70 -4.72
N ALA A 125 7.90 -18.90 -4.05
CA ALA A 125 8.19 -17.51 -3.67
C ALA A 125 7.40 -17.10 -2.43
N MET A 126 7.94 -16.13 -1.70
CA MET A 126 7.24 -15.35 -0.69
C MET A 126 7.17 -13.90 -1.15
N ILE A 127 5.97 -13.31 -1.19
CA ILE A 127 5.76 -11.93 -1.62
C ILE A 127 5.25 -11.12 -0.44
N MET A 128 5.86 -9.97 -0.21
CA MET A 128 5.53 -9.04 0.85
C MET A 128 5.30 -7.64 0.30
N VAL A 129 4.54 -6.83 1.03
CA VAL A 129 4.33 -5.41 0.68
C VAL A 129 4.95 -4.45 1.70
N HIS A 130 5.34 -4.97 2.86
CA HIS A 130 6.05 -4.25 3.92
C HIS A 130 7.18 -5.11 4.48
N ASP A 131 8.26 -4.47 4.97
CA ASP A 131 9.40 -5.14 5.57
C ASP A 131 9.99 -4.38 6.78
N ARG A 132 9.28 -3.31 7.26
CA ARG A 132 9.78 -2.41 8.30
C ARG A 132 9.49 -2.90 9.73
N PHE A 133 8.45 -3.72 9.93
CA PHE A 133 8.09 -4.21 11.26
C PHE A 133 8.84 -5.51 11.59
N TYR A 134 8.98 -5.81 12.88
CA TYR A 134 9.73 -6.98 13.32
C TYR A 134 9.12 -8.31 12.85
N ILE A 135 7.78 -8.41 12.79
CA ILE A 135 7.12 -9.62 12.29
C ILE A 135 7.45 -9.86 10.81
N GLU A 136 7.46 -8.83 9.99
CA GLU A 136 7.78 -8.95 8.57
C GLU A 136 9.25 -9.30 8.36
N GLN A 137 10.16 -8.68 9.13
CA GLN A 137 11.58 -9.08 9.13
C GLN A 137 11.78 -10.54 9.58
N ALA A 138 10.95 -11.02 10.52
CA ALA A 138 10.95 -12.42 10.92
C ALA A 138 10.53 -13.34 9.76
N PHE A 139 9.53 -12.96 8.96
CA PHE A 139 9.15 -13.72 7.76
C PHE A 139 10.25 -13.73 6.71
N VAL A 140 10.97 -12.62 6.47
CA VAL A 140 12.12 -12.60 5.53
C VAL A 140 13.19 -13.58 5.96
N ARG A 141 13.56 -13.59 7.25
CA ARG A 141 14.55 -14.52 7.80
C ARG A 141 14.07 -15.97 7.78
N ALA A 142 12.78 -16.20 8.07
CA ALA A 142 12.17 -17.53 7.99
C ALA A 142 12.18 -18.05 6.55
N ALA A 143 11.85 -17.23 5.56
CA ALA A 143 11.91 -17.57 4.16
C ALA A 143 13.33 -17.97 3.74
N ALA A 144 14.35 -17.21 4.15
CA ALA A 144 15.75 -17.54 3.90
C ALA A 144 16.14 -18.88 4.54
N ARG A 145 15.72 -19.16 5.79
CA ARG A 145 15.95 -20.47 6.46
C ARG A 145 15.30 -21.63 5.73
N LEU A 146 14.15 -21.44 5.10
CA LEU A 146 13.42 -22.45 4.33
C LEU A 146 13.87 -22.53 2.87
N GLY A 147 14.80 -21.68 2.42
CA GLY A 147 15.22 -21.59 1.03
C GLY A 147 14.14 -21.05 0.09
N THR A 148 13.14 -20.34 0.63
CA THR A 148 12.07 -19.66 -0.13
C THR A 148 12.58 -18.29 -0.56
N PRO A 149 12.63 -17.96 -1.87
CA PRO A 149 12.99 -16.64 -2.32
C PRO A 149 11.91 -15.63 -1.93
N SER A 150 12.34 -14.45 -1.49
CA SER A 150 11.44 -13.37 -1.07
C SER A 150 11.46 -12.19 -2.02
N VAL A 151 10.29 -11.66 -2.33
CA VAL A 151 10.07 -10.49 -3.17
C VAL A 151 9.31 -9.44 -2.38
N LEU A 152 9.84 -8.23 -2.31
CA LEU A 152 9.11 -7.08 -1.79
C LEU A 152 8.43 -6.35 -2.94
N LEU A 153 7.12 -6.16 -2.86
CA LEU A 153 6.33 -5.36 -3.78
C LEU A 153 5.95 -4.04 -3.13
N GLN A 154 6.43 -2.93 -3.68
CA GLN A 154 6.01 -1.62 -3.20
C GLN A 154 4.52 -1.37 -3.57
N GLU A 155 3.64 -1.43 -2.57
CA GLU A 155 2.18 -1.39 -2.77
C GLU A 155 1.61 0.00 -2.97
N GLY A 156 2.33 1.02 -2.56
CA GLY A 156 1.81 2.38 -2.49
C GLY A 156 2.78 3.45 -2.94
N PRO A 157 2.25 4.61 -3.31
CA PRO A 157 3.03 5.80 -3.56
C PRO A 157 3.62 6.36 -2.27
N PHE A 158 4.51 7.32 -2.41
CA PHE A 158 5.07 8.11 -1.30
C PHE A 158 5.85 7.27 -0.26
N VAL A 159 6.47 6.18 -0.70
CA VAL A 159 7.40 5.46 0.16
C VAL A 159 8.68 6.27 0.32
N HIS A 160 9.02 6.57 1.57
CA HIS A 160 10.30 7.20 1.89
C HIS A 160 11.41 6.15 1.81
N VAL A 161 12.42 6.41 0.97
CA VAL A 161 13.59 5.56 0.81
C VAL A 161 14.72 6.09 1.69
N GLY A 162 15.13 5.31 2.67
CA GLY A 162 16.17 5.69 3.63
C GLY A 162 15.65 5.96 5.04
N ALA A 163 16.45 6.67 5.83
CA ALA A 163 16.13 7.04 7.20
C ALA A 163 15.28 8.31 7.24
N ASP A 164 14.15 8.26 7.95
CA ASP A 164 13.29 9.43 8.12
C ASP A 164 13.82 10.41 9.17
N THR A 165 13.47 11.68 9.04
CA THR A 165 13.87 12.73 9.97
C THR A 165 12.72 13.04 10.93
N PRO A 166 12.88 12.75 12.24
CA PRO A 166 11.84 13.03 13.23
C PRO A 166 11.71 14.53 13.48
N GLN A 167 10.49 15.04 13.46
CA GLN A 167 10.20 16.45 13.77
C GLN A 167 9.75 16.64 15.24
N SER A 168 9.00 15.67 15.79
CA SER A 168 8.55 15.77 17.19
C SER A 168 9.65 15.40 18.19
N GLY A 169 9.65 16.07 19.36
CA GLY A 169 10.64 15.80 20.43
C GLY A 169 10.63 14.36 20.95
N SER A 170 9.44 13.74 21.06
CA SER A 170 9.31 12.35 21.46
C SER A 170 9.91 11.37 20.44
N LEU A 171 9.76 11.64 19.15
CA LEU A 171 10.39 10.84 18.09
C LEU A 171 11.90 11.05 18.05
N ARG A 172 12.39 12.29 18.23
CA ARG A 172 13.83 12.56 18.32
C ARG A 172 14.49 11.75 19.43
N MET A 173 13.86 11.69 20.62
CA MET A 173 14.36 10.88 21.73
C MET A 173 14.37 9.40 21.38
N LYS A 174 13.31 8.87 20.76
CA LYS A 174 13.26 7.48 20.29
C LYS A 174 14.36 7.17 19.28
N HIS A 175 14.57 8.06 18.32
CA HIS A 175 15.63 7.92 17.30
C HIS A 175 17.04 7.98 17.92
N ALA A 176 17.24 8.74 18.98
CA ALA A 176 18.53 8.79 19.70
C ALA A 176 18.80 7.51 20.52
N LEU A 177 17.76 6.91 21.11
CA LEU A 177 17.91 5.70 21.92
C LEU A 177 17.98 4.41 21.09
N ALA A 178 17.33 4.34 19.95
CA ALA A 178 17.27 3.13 19.12
C ALA A 178 18.66 2.58 18.73
N PRO A 179 19.65 3.38 18.27
CA PRO A 179 20.99 2.90 17.97
C PRO A 179 21.72 2.32 19.18
N MET A 180 21.52 2.88 20.39
CA MET A 180 22.13 2.38 21.61
C MET A 180 21.57 1.00 21.98
N LEU A 181 20.25 0.83 21.92
CA LEU A 181 19.58 -0.45 22.16
C LEU A 181 19.97 -1.52 21.13
N THR A 182 20.17 -1.12 19.88
CA THR A 182 20.63 -2.02 18.82
C THR A 182 22.10 -2.43 19.01
N ARG A 183 22.99 -1.47 19.32
CA ARG A 183 24.42 -1.75 19.57
C ARG A 183 24.63 -2.64 20.79
N SER A 184 23.79 -2.52 21.81
CA SER A 184 23.81 -3.40 22.99
C SER A 184 23.25 -4.81 22.72
N GLY A 185 22.70 -5.07 21.52
CA GLY A 185 22.07 -6.36 21.18
C GLY A 185 20.71 -6.60 21.84
N LEU A 186 20.17 -5.63 22.58
CA LEU A 186 18.88 -5.75 23.26
C LEU A 186 17.72 -5.83 22.29
N VAL A 187 17.79 -5.14 21.15
CA VAL A 187 16.82 -5.21 20.06
C VAL A 187 17.54 -5.28 18.72
N PRO A 188 16.99 -5.95 17.70
CA PRO A 188 17.54 -5.91 16.36
C PRO A 188 17.34 -4.52 15.73
N ALA A 189 18.18 -4.19 14.75
CA ALA A 189 18.02 -2.97 13.98
C ALA A 189 16.72 -3.01 13.16
N ILE A 190 16.00 -1.88 13.13
CA ILE A 190 14.96 -1.66 12.13
C ILE A 190 15.66 -1.23 10.85
N VAL A 191 15.49 -2.00 9.79
CA VAL A 191 16.05 -1.67 8.48
C VAL A 191 15.14 -0.71 7.73
N PRO A 192 15.68 0.17 6.87
CA PRO A 192 14.88 0.97 5.95
C PRO A 192 14.03 0.08 5.03
N TYR A 193 12.92 0.62 4.55
CA TYR A 193 12.06 -0.08 3.60
C TYR A 193 12.85 -0.55 2.37
N GLY A 194 12.65 -1.81 2.00
CA GLY A 194 13.34 -2.46 0.87
C GLY A 194 14.66 -3.12 1.23
N PHE A 195 15.20 -2.91 2.43
CA PHE A 195 16.55 -3.38 2.80
C PHE A 195 16.56 -4.58 3.77
N ALA A 196 15.43 -5.26 3.96
CA ALA A 196 15.36 -6.43 4.85
C ALA A 196 16.03 -7.70 4.30
N GLY A 197 16.54 -7.70 3.07
CA GLY A 197 17.29 -8.82 2.48
C GLY A 197 16.49 -9.61 1.45
N HIS A 198 15.47 -9.05 0.83
CA HIS A 198 14.73 -9.67 -0.27
C HIS A 198 15.61 -9.92 -1.49
N GLU A 199 15.37 -10.99 -2.23
CA GLU A 199 16.03 -11.26 -3.51
C GLU A 199 15.68 -10.21 -4.58
N ARG A 200 14.43 -9.75 -4.58
CA ARG A 200 13.95 -8.75 -5.53
C ARG A 200 13.04 -7.72 -4.85
N LEU A 201 13.21 -6.48 -5.27
CA LEU A 201 12.27 -5.39 -4.99
C LEU A 201 11.55 -5.03 -6.29
N VAL A 202 10.22 -5.02 -6.28
CA VAL A 202 9.40 -4.53 -7.40
C VAL A 202 8.86 -3.16 -7.02
N VAL A 203 9.26 -2.14 -7.77
CA VAL A 203 8.88 -0.74 -7.53
C VAL A 203 7.87 -0.24 -8.56
N PRO A 204 7.09 0.82 -8.26
CA PRO A 204 6.08 1.32 -9.17
C PRO A 204 6.66 1.89 -10.47
N SER A 205 7.77 2.63 -10.38
CA SER A 205 8.25 3.48 -11.46
C SER A 205 9.77 3.48 -11.62
N PRO A 206 10.29 3.91 -12.77
CA PRO A 206 11.71 4.16 -12.95
C PRO A 206 12.28 5.18 -11.94
N ALA A 207 11.48 6.19 -11.52
CA ALA A 207 11.89 7.16 -10.53
C ALA A 207 12.19 6.50 -9.18
N TYR A 208 11.32 5.58 -8.72
CA TYR A 208 11.59 4.79 -7.51
C TYR A 208 12.81 3.89 -7.67
N ARG A 209 12.99 3.25 -8.83
CA ARG A 209 14.19 2.47 -9.10
C ARG A 209 15.46 3.29 -8.87
N GLN A 210 15.50 4.51 -9.38
CA GLN A 210 16.65 5.41 -9.17
C GLN A 210 16.81 5.82 -7.71
N ARG A 211 15.72 6.09 -6.97
CA ARG A 211 15.78 6.40 -5.53
C ARG A 211 16.42 5.25 -4.73
N PHE A 212 16.08 3.99 -5.01
CA PHE A 212 16.66 2.83 -4.33
C PHE A 212 18.11 2.58 -4.73
N ILE A 213 18.48 2.79 -6.00
CA ILE A 213 19.88 2.71 -6.45
C ILE A 213 20.72 3.78 -5.73
N ALA A 214 20.22 5.01 -5.65
CA ALA A 214 20.89 6.10 -4.93
C ALA A 214 21.04 5.81 -3.43
N ALA A 215 20.12 5.01 -2.84
CA ALA A 215 20.21 4.53 -1.47
C ALA A 215 21.10 3.29 -1.28
N GLY A 216 21.78 2.82 -2.34
CA GLY A 216 22.78 1.74 -2.29
C GLY A 216 22.24 0.35 -2.65
N MET A 217 21.02 0.22 -3.19
CA MET A 217 20.52 -1.06 -3.66
C MET A 217 21.08 -1.42 -5.04
N ALA A 218 21.49 -2.66 -5.24
CA ALA A 218 22.02 -3.14 -6.52
C ALA A 218 20.93 -3.08 -7.61
N PRO A 219 21.23 -2.55 -8.81
CA PRO A 219 20.24 -2.31 -9.86
C PRO A 219 19.53 -3.57 -10.37
N ASP A 220 20.20 -4.72 -10.34
CA ASP A 220 19.71 -6.04 -10.75
C ASP A 220 18.66 -6.61 -9.76
N ARG A 221 18.65 -6.10 -8.52
CA ARG A 221 17.66 -6.47 -7.51
C ARG A 221 16.36 -5.66 -7.62
N ILE A 222 16.24 -4.72 -8.55
CA ILE A 222 15.09 -3.84 -8.65
C ILE A 222 14.39 -4.02 -10.00
N ALA A 223 13.14 -4.47 -9.98
CA ALA A 223 12.25 -4.50 -11.13
C ALA A 223 11.23 -3.35 -11.08
N VAL A 224 10.76 -2.87 -12.22
CA VAL A 224 9.69 -1.88 -12.32
C VAL A 224 8.42 -2.58 -12.76
N GLY A 225 7.33 -2.47 -11.96
CA GLY A 225 6.09 -3.20 -12.22
C GLY A 225 4.82 -2.33 -12.22
N GLY A 226 4.80 -1.22 -11.54
CA GLY A 226 3.57 -0.48 -11.24
C GLY A 226 2.93 -0.90 -9.92
N ILE A 227 1.70 -0.47 -9.71
CA ILE A 227 0.92 -0.80 -8.51
C ILE A 227 -0.31 -1.61 -8.91
N PRO A 228 -0.36 -2.93 -8.68
CA PRO A 228 -1.40 -3.83 -9.18
C PRO A 228 -2.83 -3.42 -8.84
N ARG A 229 -3.07 -2.85 -7.65
CA ARG A 229 -4.42 -2.43 -7.25
C ARG A 229 -5.01 -1.29 -8.08
N TYR A 230 -4.20 -0.62 -8.91
CA TYR A 230 -4.66 0.44 -9.81
C TYR A 230 -5.07 -0.07 -11.20
N ASP A 231 -4.80 -1.33 -11.53
CA ASP A 231 -5.22 -1.90 -12.82
C ASP A 231 -6.73 -1.80 -13.06
N PRO A 232 -7.62 -2.17 -12.10
CA PRO A 232 -9.07 -2.00 -12.27
C PRO A 232 -9.50 -0.53 -12.42
N ILE A 233 -8.75 0.41 -11.82
CA ILE A 233 -9.05 1.84 -11.90
C ILE A 233 -8.74 2.39 -13.30
N ALA A 234 -7.69 1.88 -13.96
CA ALA A 234 -7.36 2.24 -15.34
C ALA A 234 -8.53 1.94 -16.29
N ASP A 235 -9.14 0.76 -16.18
CA ASP A 235 -10.30 0.35 -16.98
C ASP A 235 -11.54 1.24 -16.72
N LEU A 236 -11.76 1.64 -15.47
CA LEU A 236 -12.88 2.51 -15.11
C LEU A 236 -12.71 3.93 -15.65
N ARG A 237 -11.48 4.41 -15.77
CA ARG A 237 -11.17 5.72 -16.33
C ARG A 237 -11.62 5.85 -17.80
N GLU A 238 -11.37 4.84 -18.61
CA GLU A 238 -11.77 4.83 -20.01
C GLU A 238 -13.29 4.86 -20.18
N LYS A 239 -14.02 4.33 -19.18
CA LYS A 239 -15.48 4.26 -19.15
C LYS A 239 -16.13 5.45 -18.44
N ALA A 240 -15.33 6.44 -17.98
CA ALA A 240 -15.84 7.56 -17.21
C ALA A 240 -16.76 8.45 -18.05
N GLN A 241 -18.03 8.54 -17.63
CA GLN A 241 -19.04 9.37 -18.31
C GLN A 241 -18.95 10.85 -17.94
N PRO A 242 -19.32 11.76 -18.87
CA PRO A 242 -19.52 13.17 -18.57
C PRO A 242 -20.57 13.33 -17.47
N ARG A 243 -20.42 14.33 -16.64
CA ARG A 243 -21.33 14.62 -15.52
C ARG A 243 -22.42 15.58 -15.89
N PRO A 244 -23.59 15.51 -15.22
CA PRO A 244 -24.63 16.52 -15.38
C PRO A 244 -24.08 17.90 -14.99
N SER A 245 -24.36 18.89 -15.82
CA SER A 245 -23.97 20.29 -15.58
C SER A 245 -24.89 21.01 -14.60
N SER A 246 -26.03 20.40 -14.23
CA SER A 246 -27.08 20.97 -13.37
C SER A 246 -27.17 20.32 -11.99
N GLY A 247 -27.82 20.99 -11.06
CA GLY A 247 -27.99 20.54 -9.67
C GLY A 247 -26.84 20.95 -8.74
N PRO A 248 -26.90 20.55 -7.44
CA PRO A 248 -25.90 20.91 -6.44
C PRO A 248 -24.51 20.37 -6.83
N LEU A 249 -23.47 21.13 -6.49
CA LEU A 249 -22.09 20.65 -6.63
C LEU A 249 -21.82 19.60 -5.55
N ARG A 250 -21.54 18.36 -5.96
CA ARG A 250 -21.35 17.25 -5.06
C ARG A 250 -19.88 17.12 -4.69
N LEU A 251 -19.57 17.34 -3.41
CA LEU A 251 -18.24 17.28 -2.85
C LEU A 251 -18.03 15.95 -2.12
N LEU A 252 -16.88 15.29 -2.34
CA LEU A 252 -16.46 14.10 -1.58
C LEU A 252 -15.26 14.48 -0.72
N TYR A 253 -15.42 14.52 0.59
CA TYR A 253 -14.31 14.67 1.52
C TYR A 253 -13.78 13.29 1.97
N LEU A 254 -12.52 13.01 1.64
CA LEU A 254 -11.84 11.81 2.08
C LEU A 254 -11.22 12.06 3.46
N PHE A 255 -11.94 11.68 4.51
CA PHE A 255 -11.51 11.87 5.89
C PHE A 255 -10.25 11.06 6.20
N GLN A 256 -9.26 11.72 6.81
CA GLN A 256 -8.02 11.11 7.27
C GLN A 256 -7.84 11.31 8.78
N PRO A 257 -7.76 10.22 9.57
CA PRO A 257 -7.59 10.27 11.02
C PRO A 257 -6.13 10.52 11.42
N PHE A 258 -5.54 11.63 10.98
CA PHE A 258 -4.12 11.94 11.19
C PHE A 258 -3.71 11.98 12.66
N GLY A 259 -4.58 12.53 13.52
CA GLY A 259 -4.35 12.59 14.97
C GLY A 259 -4.36 11.20 15.59
N GLU A 260 -5.36 10.37 15.24
CA GLU A 260 -5.49 8.99 15.73
C GLU A 260 -4.30 8.12 15.29
N HIS A 261 -3.79 8.35 14.08
CA HIS A 261 -2.63 7.64 13.56
C HIS A 261 -1.28 8.20 14.05
N GLY A 262 -1.29 9.27 14.85
CA GLY A 262 -0.08 9.90 15.38
C GLY A 262 0.81 10.54 14.32
N LYS A 263 0.25 10.91 13.16
CA LYS A 263 0.95 11.58 12.06
C LYS A 263 1.00 13.09 12.23
N VAL A 264 -0.02 13.64 12.86
CA VAL A 264 -0.18 15.07 13.17
C VAL A 264 -0.64 15.18 14.62
N ASP A 265 -0.33 16.29 15.28
CA ASP A 265 -0.90 16.60 16.59
C ASP A 265 -2.43 16.54 16.53
N PRO A 266 -3.10 15.80 17.43
CA PRO A 266 -4.55 15.59 17.37
C PRO A 266 -5.36 16.88 17.44
N GLN A 267 -4.90 17.88 18.21
CA GLN A 267 -5.60 19.16 18.35
C GLN A 267 -5.48 19.99 17.07
N VAL A 268 -4.28 19.99 16.47
CA VAL A 268 -4.04 20.67 15.19
C VAL A 268 -4.85 20.01 14.07
N ALA A 269 -4.86 18.67 14.00
CA ALA A 269 -5.64 17.95 13.00
C ALA A 269 -7.13 18.27 13.09
N ARG A 270 -7.70 18.23 14.32
CA ARG A 270 -9.11 18.56 14.57
C ARG A 270 -9.44 20.01 14.24
N ALA A 271 -8.59 20.95 14.63
CA ALA A 271 -8.80 22.39 14.36
C ALA A 271 -8.79 22.67 12.83
N GLN A 272 -7.86 22.07 12.09
CA GLN A 272 -7.79 22.20 10.63
C GLN A 272 -9.03 21.63 9.94
N GLN A 273 -9.52 20.48 10.39
CA GLN A 273 -10.72 19.83 9.85
C GLN A 273 -11.97 20.68 10.11
N LEU A 274 -12.14 21.23 11.31
CA LEU A 274 -13.26 22.11 11.63
C LEU A 274 -13.21 23.43 10.83
N ALA A 275 -12.04 24.06 10.72
CA ALA A 275 -11.86 25.25 9.92
C ALA A 275 -12.17 25.01 8.43
N MET A 276 -11.85 23.82 7.91
CA MET A 276 -12.27 23.41 6.57
C MET A 276 -13.81 23.36 6.45
N ILE A 277 -14.51 22.75 7.41
CA ILE A 277 -15.98 22.68 7.42
C ILE A 277 -16.61 24.09 7.45
N GLU A 278 -16.09 25.00 8.28
CA GLU A 278 -16.54 26.39 8.33
C GLU A 278 -16.41 27.08 6.97
N SER A 279 -15.25 26.88 6.30
CA SER A 279 -15.05 27.46 4.96
C SER A 279 -15.97 26.84 3.90
N LEU A 280 -16.30 25.55 4.01
CA LEU A 280 -17.27 24.91 3.13
C LEU A 280 -18.70 25.41 3.39
N ASN A 281 -19.07 25.68 4.64
CA ASN A 281 -20.35 26.33 4.98
C ASN A 281 -20.43 27.72 4.35
N ASP A 282 -19.32 28.49 4.37
CA ASP A 282 -19.26 29.80 3.69
C ASP A 282 -19.46 29.68 2.17
N ALA A 283 -18.89 28.64 1.55
CA ALA A 283 -19.12 28.37 0.14
C ALA A 283 -20.58 27.96 -0.13
N ALA A 284 -21.21 27.19 0.74
CA ALA A 284 -22.58 26.71 0.60
C ALA A 284 -23.58 27.83 0.68
N ARG A 285 -23.29 28.91 1.41
CA ARG A 285 -24.14 30.12 1.44
C ARG A 285 -24.23 30.88 0.10
N ARG A 286 -23.27 30.62 -0.81
CA ARG A 286 -23.15 31.33 -2.09
C ARG A 286 -23.38 30.40 -3.29
N ARG A 287 -23.35 29.08 -3.11
CA ARG A 287 -23.50 28.07 -4.17
C ARG A 287 -24.21 26.85 -3.61
N ASP A 288 -25.11 26.26 -4.40
CA ASP A 288 -25.77 25.02 -4.01
C ASP A 288 -24.75 23.86 -3.98
N LEU A 289 -24.51 23.34 -2.77
CA LEU A 289 -23.50 22.32 -2.47
C LEU A 289 -24.11 21.15 -1.70
N SER A 290 -23.54 19.97 -1.90
CA SER A 290 -23.74 18.83 -0.99
C SER A 290 -22.40 18.19 -0.67
N LEU A 291 -22.21 17.73 0.57
CA LEU A 291 -20.97 17.11 1.03
C LEU A 291 -21.19 15.65 1.45
N THR A 292 -20.41 14.75 0.90
CA THR A 292 -20.27 13.39 1.43
C THR A 292 -18.94 13.28 2.16
N ILE A 293 -18.96 12.90 3.44
CA ILE A 293 -17.75 12.59 4.21
C ILE A 293 -17.54 11.08 4.15
N ARG A 294 -16.55 10.64 3.38
CA ARG A 294 -16.15 9.23 3.38
C ARG A 294 -15.15 8.98 4.50
N ILE A 295 -15.54 8.14 5.45
CA ILE A 295 -14.65 7.79 6.57
C ILE A 295 -13.46 6.95 6.08
N HIS A 296 -12.38 6.97 6.86
CA HIS A 296 -11.25 6.08 6.58
C HIS A 296 -11.62 4.62 6.92
N PRO A 297 -11.20 3.60 6.14
CA PRO A 297 -11.57 2.19 6.38
C PRO A 297 -11.28 1.63 7.76
N ARG A 298 -10.45 2.31 8.54
CA ARG A 298 -10.06 1.93 9.91
C ARG A 298 -10.67 2.83 10.98
N SER A 299 -11.54 3.75 10.59
CA SER A 299 -12.24 4.68 11.51
C SER A 299 -13.67 4.23 11.73
N ALA A 300 -14.18 4.43 12.93
CA ALA A 300 -15.59 4.29 13.21
C ALA A 300 -16.38 5.52 12.72
N PRO A 301 -17.68 5.40 12.42
CA PRO A 301 -18.51 6.53 11.99
C PRO A 301 -18.48 7.71 12.96
N GLU A 302 -18.33 7.46 14.25
CA GLU A 302 -18.25 8.47 15.31
C GLU A 302 -17.02 9.39 15.19
N SER A 303 -15.96 8.94 14.48
CA SER A 303 -14.75 9.74 14.24
C SER A 303 -15.04 11.07 13.53
N VAL A 304 -16.11 11.14 12.76
CA VAL A 304 -16.52 12.34 12.02
C VAL A 304 -17.72 13.10 12.63
N ALA A 305 -18.25 12.64 13.77
CA ALA A 305 -19.42 13.23 14.40
C ALA A 305 -19.24 14.74 14.69
N HIS A 306 -18.03 15.15 15.07
CA HIS A 306 -17.71 16.56 15.30
C HIS A 306 -17.70 17.41 14.03
N LEU A 307 -17.51 16.82 12.86
CA LEU A 307 -17.56 17.49 11.56
C LEU A 307 -19.03 17.63 11.10
N THR A 308 -19.79 16.53 11.19
CA THR A 308 -21.20 16.53 10.80
C THR A 308 -22.03 17.47 11.66
N ALA A 309 -21.71 17.59 12.96
CA ALA A 309 -22.36 18.54 13.85
C ALA A 309 -22.07 20.04 13.52
N ALA A 310 -20.99 20.31 12.77
CA ALA A 310 -20.60 21.66 12.38
C ALA A 310 -21.05 22.03 10.95
N LEU A 311 -21.72 21.13 10.21
CA LEU A 311 -22.14 21.35 8.82
C LEU A 311 -23.52 22.05 8.76
N ASP A 312 -23.59 23.16 8.02
CA ASP A 312 -24.79 23.92 7.74
C ASP A 312 -25.41 23.64 6.35
N MET A 313 -24.89 22.60 5.66
CA MET A 313 -25.33 22.21 4.31
C MET A 313 -25.83 20.77 4.25
N PRO A 314 -26.55 20.35 3.17
CA PRO A 314 -26.89 18.95 2.94
C PRO A 314 -25.64 18.07 2.94
N HIS A 315 -25.64 17.04 3.78
CA HIS A 315 -24.50 16.15 3.91
C HIS A 315 -24.88 14.70 4.16
N ALA A 316 -23.93 13.78 3.87
CA ALA A 316 -24.02 12.37 4.16
C ALA A 316 -22.69 11.85 4.69
N VAL A 317 -22.72 10.75 5.45
CA VAL A 317 -21.54 10.00 5.84
C VAL A 317 -21.51 8.70 5.05
N ASP A 318 -20.43 8.49 4.31
CA ASP A 318 -20.14 7.22 3.61
C ASP A 318 -19.32 6.33 4.54
N PRO A 319 -19.88 5.20 5.02
CA PRO A 319 -19.21 4.29 5.96
C PRO A 319 -18.11 3.44 5.31
N CYS A 320 -17.72 3.74 4.08
CA CYS A 320 -16.66 3.03 3.34
C CYS A 320 -16.99 1.55 3.05
N THR A 321 -18.27 1.20 2.88
CA THR A 321 -18.70 -0.15 2.50
C THR A 321 -18.44 -0.46 1.04
N ASP A 322 -18.64 0.54 0.17
CA ASP A 322 -18.45 0.40 -1.27
C ASP A 322 -17.02 0.73 -1.70
N PRO A 323 -16.56 0.24 -2.86
CA PRO A 323 -15.29 0.63 -3.44
C PRO A 323 -15.17 2.16 -3.57
N ILE A 324 -13.97 2.69 -3.27
CA ILE A 324 -13.73 4.13 -3.29
C ILE A 324 -13.96 4.73 -4.69
N GLU A 325 -13.72 3.95 -5.73
CA GLU A 325 -13.88 4.33 -7.12
C GLU A 325 -15.33 4.72 -7.44
N GLN A 326 -16.30 4.04 -6.83
CA GLN A 326 -17.73 4.37 -6.98
C GLN A 326 -18.06 5.70 -6.31
N ALA A 327 -17.56 5.91 -5.08
CA ALA A 327 -17.74 7.17 -4.38
C ALA A 327 -17.11 8.32 -5.17
N ILE A 328 -15.87 8.16 -5.64
CA ILE A 328 -15.18 9.14 -6.49
C ILE A 328 -15.98 9.41 -7.76
N ALA A 329 -16.46 8.35 -8.42
CA ALA A 329 -17.26 8.47 -9.64
C ALA A 329 -18.58 9.21 -9.40
N ALA A 330 -19.18 9.16 -8.24
CA ALA A 330 -20.44 9.81 -7.92
C ALA A 330 -20.34 11.33 -7.61
N HIS A 331 -19.14 11.90 -7.43
CA HIS A 331 -18.94 13.26 -6.96
C HIS A 331 -18.22 14.14 -8.00
N ASP A 332 -18.38 15.43 -7.93
CA ASP A 332 -17.85 16.41 -8.89
C ASP A 332 -16.45 16.89 -8.52
N LEU A 333 -16.16 17.02 -7.24
CA LEU A 333 -14.88 17.46 -6.69
C LEU A 333 -14.51 16.61 -5.47
N VAL A 334 -13.32 16.03 -5.47
CA VAL A 334 -12.79 15.26 -4.34
C VAL A 334 -11.88 16.15 -3.50
N ILE A 335 -12.14 16.21 -2.20
CA ILE A 335 -11.43 17.10 -1.27
C ILE A 335 -10.68 16.25 -0.24
N GLY A 336 -9.49 16.66 0.11
CA GLY A 336 -8.73 16.02 1.18
C GLY A 336 -7.42 16.72 1.48
N HIS A 337 -6.71 16.22 2.50
CA HIS A 337 -5.41 16.78 2.86
C HIS A 337 -4.31 16.19 1.96
N TYR A 338 -3.99 14.91 2.16
CA TYR A 338 -3.25 14.07 1.21
C TYR A 338 -3.58 12.60 1.53
N SER A 339 -3.70 11.78 0.52
CA SER A 339 -3.97 10.35 0.69
C SER A 339 -3.82 9.59 -0.62
N SER A 340 -3.72 8.27 -0.55
CA SER A 340 -3.83 7.42 -1.74
C SER A 340 -5.18 7.55 -2.44
N GLY A 341 -6.26 7.85 -1.71
CA GLY A 341 -7.58 8.09 -2.29
C GLY A 341 -7.64 9.33 -3.19
N LEU A 342 -6.88 10.39 -2.86
CA LEU A 342 -6.76 11.54 -3.77
C LEU A 342 -6.03 11.16 -5.07
N LEU A 343 -5.01 10.28 -5.00
CA LEU A 343 -4.37 9.74 -6.21
C LEU A 343 -5.34 8.89 -7.04
N GLU A 344 -6.14 8.05 -6.38
CA GLU A 344 -7.18 7.27 -7.07
C GLU A 344 -8.17 8.19 -7.79
N ALA A 345 -8.54 9.32 -7.19
CA ALA A 345 -9.36 10.34 -7.85
C ALA A 345 -8.65 10.97 -9.07
N MET A 346 -7.36 11.28 -8.96
CA MET A 346 -6.58 11.81 -10.08
C MET A 346 -6.46 10.78 -11.22
N ILE A 347 -6.21 9.49 -10.89
CA ILE A 347 -6.18 8.40 -11.87
C ILE A 347 -7.52 8.29 -12.62
N LEU A 348 -8.64 8.44 -11.92
CA LEU A 348 -9.98 8.46 -12.49
C LEU A 348 -10.33 9.76 -13.24
N SER A 349 -9.34 10.64 -13.47
CA SER A 349 -9.55 11.96 -14.10
C SER A 349 -10.64 12.77 -13.38
N ARG A 350 -10.58 12.78 -12.04
CA ARG A 350 -11.49 13.59 -11.21
C ARG A 350 -10.73 14.78 -10.64
N PRO A 351 -11.37 15.97 -10.59
CA PRO A 351 -10.77 17.13 -9.98
C PRO A 351 -10.53 16.88 -8.48
N VAL A 352 -9.39 17.33 -8.01
CA VAL A 352 -8.96 17.16 -6.62
C VAL A 352 -8.63 18.53 -6.03
N LEU A 353 -9.21 18.83 -4.86
CA LEU A 353 -8.83 19.96 -4.03
C LEU A 353 -8.00 19.46 -2.84
N CYS A 354 -6.72 19.80 -2.84
CA CYS A 354 -5.82 19.51 -1.74
C CYS A 354 -5.83 20.66 -0.74
N ILE A 355 -6.02 20.33 0.55
CA ILE A 355 -6.01 21.27 1.68
C ILE A 355 -4.82 20.91 2.57
N PRO A 356 -3.69 21.63 2.50
CA PRO A 356 -2.50 21.28 3.26
C PRO A 356 -2.65 21.52 4.76
N ILE A 357 -2.05 20.62 5.54
CA ILE A 357 -1.81 20.80 6.98
C ILE A 357 -0.47 21.54 7.15
N PRO A 358 -0.32 22.41 8.15
CA PRO A 358 0.96 23.08 8.40
C PRO A 358 2.10 22.07 8.57
N ALA A 359 3.18 22.21 7.79
CA ALA A 359 4.29 21.26 7.77
C ALA A 359 4.91 20.98 9.17
N PRO A 360 5.06 21.97 10.07
CA PRO A 360 5.57 21.72 11.43
C PRO A 360 4.65 20.85 12.31
N ALA A 361 3.37 20.68 11.94
CA ALA A 361 2.43 19.83 12.68
C ALA A 361 2.65 18.33 12.45
N PHE A 362 3.36 17.95 11.39
CA PHE A 362 3.66 16.55 11.14
C PHE A 362 4.74 15.99 12.08
N ALA A 363 4.54 14.76 12.50
CA ALA A 363 5.49 14.05 13.35
C ALA A 363 6.81 13.70 12.62
N GLU A 364 6.72 13.39 11.33
CA GLU A 364 7.84 13.00 10.47
C GLU A 364 7.90 13.91 9.23
N ARG A 365 9.12 14.20 8.76
CA ARG A 365 9.34 15.07 7.60
C ARG A 365 8.79 14.44 6.32
N SER A 366 8.90 13.14 6.16
CA SER A 366 8.38 12.42 4.99
C SER A 366 6.87 12.61 4.79
N GLU A 367 6.10 12.79 5.86
CA GLU A 367 4.67 13.05 5.75
C GLU A 367 4.40 14.48 5.19
N ALA A 368 5.21 15.47 5.59
CA ALA A 368 5.15 16.80 5.01
C ALA A 368 5.55 16.80 3.53
N GLU A 369 6.59 16.05 3.15
CA GLU A 369 7.06 15.92 1.77
C GLU A 369 5.99 15.31 0.84
N LYS A 370 5.22 14.33 1.32
CA LYS A 370 4.07 13.77 0.57
C LYS A 370 3.02 14.84 0.27
N GLN A 371 2.71 15.67 1.25
CA GLN A 371 1.79 16.76 1.07
C GLN A 371 2.33 17.83 0.11
N GLU A 372 3.63 18.15 0.17
CA GLU A 372 4.28 19.07 -0.76
C GLU A 372 4.24 18.54 -2.20
N TRP A 373 4.44 17.24 -2.39
CA TRP A 373 4.28 16.62 -3.71
C TRP A 373 2.85 16.80 -4.23
N MET A 374 1.83 16.52 -3.39
CA MET A 374 0.42 16.69 -3.76
C MET A 374 0.14 18.15 -4.15
N ALA A 375 0.70 19.11 -3.44
CA ALA A 375 0.57 20.54 -3.75
C ALA A 375 1.22 20.91 -5.10
N ARG A 376 2.27 20.21 -5.52
CA ARG A 376 2.95 20.45 -6.81
C ARG A 376 2.38 19.65 -7.98
N SER A 377 1.52 18.66 -7.72
CA SER A 377 0.97 17.77 -8.76
C SER A 377 0.08 18.46 -9.79
N GLY A 378 -0.30 19.71 -9.58
CA GLY A 378 -1.25 20.42 -10.44
C GLY A 378 -2.71 20.31 -9.98
N ALA A 379 -3.00 19.63 -8.86
CA ALA A 379 -4.30 19.65 -8.21
C ALA A 379 -4.72 21.07 -7.85
N LEU A 380 -6.02 21.29 -7.63
CA LEU A 380 -6.48 22.51 -6.98
C LEU A 380 -5.92 22.56 -5.56
N LEU A 381 -5.50 23.73 -5.11
CA LEU A 381 -4.83 23.89 -3.83
C LEU A 381 -5.43 25.08 -3.07
N ALA A 382 -5.90 24.85 -1.86
CA ALA A 382 -6.27 25.88 -0.91
C ALA A 382 -5.20 25.97 0.19
N ARG A 383 -4.28 26.93 0.11
CA ARG A 383 -3.17 27.08 1.06
C ARG A 383 -3.61 27.63 2.43
N THR A 384 -4.73 28.33 2.46
CA THR A 384 -5.34 28.88 3.68
C THR A 384 -6.80 28.46 3.75
N VAL A 385 -7.36 28.47 4.94
CA VAL A 385 -8.76 28.08 5.17
C VAL A 385 -9.74 28.93 4.35
N PRO A 386 -9.64 30.29 4.28
CA PRO A 386 -10.53 31.09 3.44
C PRO A 386 -10.47 30.74 1.96
N GLN A 387 -9.32 30.33 1.43
CA GLN A 387 -9.19 29.94 0.02
C GLN A 387 -10.01 28.70 -0.35
N ILE A 388 -10.43 27.87 0.61
CA ILE A 388 -11.27 26.71 0.33
C ILE A 388 -12.59 27.17 -0.28
N ALA A 389 -13.25 28.15 0.35
CA ALA A 389 -14.50 28.72 -0.15
C ALA A 389 -14.33 29.33 -1.55
N ASP A 390 -13.25 30.08 -1.77
CA ASP A 390 -12.98 30.72 -3.05
C ASP A 390 -12.75 29.72 -4.16
N VAL A 391 -11.97 28.65 -3.92
CA VAL A 391 -11.71 27.58 -4.89
C VAL A 391 -13.01 26.82 -5.22
N VAL A 392 -13.83 26.52 -4.22
CA VAL A 392 -15.13 25.84 -4.42
C VAL A 392 -16.10 26.74 -5.20
N GLN A 393 -16.12 28.05 -4.94
CA GLN A 393 -16.93 29.01 -5.68
C GLN A 393 -16.50 29.12 -7.14
N ALA A 394 -15.20 29.22 -7.38
CA ALA A 394 -14.63 29.37 -8.72
C ALA A 394 -14.61 28.04 -9.52
N PHE A 395 -14.96 26.91 -8.90
CA PHE A 395 -14.87 25.62 -9.55
C PHE A 395 -15.82 25.51 -10.74
N ASP A 396 -15.25 25.34 -11.95
CA ASP A 396 -15.98 25.07 -13.18
C ASP A 396 -16.17 23.56 -13.38
N ARG A 397 -17.42 23.12 -13.29
CA ARG A 397 -17.80 21.70 -13.49
C ARG A 397 -17.64 21.27 -14.94
N GLN A 398 -17.78 22.19 -15.90
CA GLN A 398 -17.70 21.87 -17.33
C GLN A 398 -16.25 21.77 -17.80
N HIS A 399 -15.35 22.60 -17.26
CA HIS A 399 -13.94 22.63 -17.60
C HIS A 399 -13.07 22.46 -16.35
N PRO A 400 -13.16 21.28 -15.69
CA PRO A 400 -12.44 21.08 -14.43
C PRO A 400 -10.92 20.97 -14.68
N LYS A 401 -10.15 21.55 -13.79
CA LYS A 401 -8.71 21.36 -13.78
C LYS A 401 -8.39 19.93 -13.34
N LEU A 402 -7.77 19.15 -14.22
CA LEU A 402 -7.35 17.76 -13.96
C LEU A 402 -5.83 17.69 -13.82
N VAL A 403 -5.37 16.72 -13.05
CA VAL A 403 -3.95 16.38 -12.95
C VAL A 403 -3.59 15.43 -14.10
N PRO A 404 -2.59 15.77 -14.93
CA PRO A 404 -2.14 14.88 -16.02
C PRO A 404 -1.57 13.57 -15.43
N LEU A 405 -1.85 12.41 -16.06
CA LEU A 405 -1.32 11.13 -15.61
C LEU A 405 0.21 11.09 -15.59
N SER A 406 0.86 11.74 -16.54
CA SER A 406 2.32 11.82 -16.60
C SER A 406 2.97 12.38 -15.32
N VAL A 407 2.25 13.24 -14.58
CA VAL A 407 2.69 13.73 -13.28
C VAL A 407 2.63 12.65 -12.20
N LEU A 408 1.70 11.70 -12.34
CA LEU A 408 1.50 10.62 -11.37
C LEU A 408 2.47 9.46 -11.60
N GLU A 409 2.93 9.24 -12.84
CA GLU A 409 3.75 8.09 -13.24
C GLU A 409 5.03 7.92 -12.43
N ASP A 410 5.65 9.02 -11.98
CA ASP A 410 6.83 8.96 -11.12
C ASP A 410 6.53 8.31 -9.76
N GLU A 411 5.30 8.43 -9.25
CA GLU A 411 4.90 7.91 -7.94
C GLU A 411 4.17 6.58 -8.02
N ILE A 412 3.42 6.30 -9.08
CA ILE A 412 2.56 5.12 -9.17
C ILE A 412 2.91 4.19 -10.35
N GLY A 413 3.80 4.61 -11.25
CA GLY A 413 4.09 3.91 -12.49
C GLY A 413 3.00 4.09 -13.55
N ALA A 414 3.11 3.37 -14.65
CA ALA A 414 2.13 3.42 -15.73
C ALA A 414 0.76 2.93 -15.26
N VAL A 415 -0.28 3.67 -15.62
CA VAL A 415 -1.69 3.36 -15.33
C VAL A 415 -2.34 2.84 -16.63
N ASP A 416 -1.98 1.62 -16.99
CA ASP A 416 -2.34 0.96 -18.27
C ASP A 416 -3.04 -0.40 -18.08
N GLY A 417 -3.44 -0.74 -16.85
CA GLY A 417 -4.13 -2.00 -16.57
C GLY A 417 -3.21 -3.24 -16.54
N HIS A 418 -1.88 -3.08 -16.61
CA HIS A 418 -0.92 -4.18 -16.73
C HIS A 418 0.10 -4.27 -15.60
N ALA A 419 -0.07 -3.54 -14.51
CA ALA A 419 0.86 -3.56 -13.39
C ALA A 419 0.95 -4.95 -12.73
N ALA A 420 -0.17 -5.65 -12.57
CA ALA A 420 -0.19 -7.00 -12.02
C ALA A 420 0.64 -7.98 -12.87
N ALA A 421 0.54 -7.90 -14.19
CA ALA A 421 1.30 -8.75 -15.11
C ALA A 421 2.81 -8.45 -15.02
N ARG A 422 3.21 -7.17 -15.01
CA ARG A 422 4.63 -6.77 -14.89
C ARG A 422 5.21 -7.18 -13.53
N CYS A 423 4.48 -6.99 -12.45
CA CYS A 423 4.90 -7.44 -11.12
C CYS A 423 5.06 -8.96 -11.06
N ALA A 424 4.13 -9.70 -11.65
CA ALA A 424 4.20 -11.17 -11.74
C ALA A 424 5.41 -11.65 -12.52
N GLN A 425 5.78 -10.98 -13.62
CA GLN A 425 7.01 -11.26 -14.36
C GLN A 425 8.26 -11.09 -13.49
N GLY A 426 8.29 -10.02 -12.66
CA GLY A 426 9.37 -9.81 -11.70
C GLY A 426 9.52 -10.95 -10.67
N VAL A 427 8.38 -11.52 -10.22
CA VAL A 427 8.36 -12.70 -9.33
C VAL A 427 8.79 -13.97 -10.09
N ALA A 428 8.26 -14.18 -11.29
CA ALA A 428 8.59 -15.35 -12.10
C ALA A 428 10.08 -15.42 -12.45
N ALA A 429 10.72 -14.27 -12.69
CA ALA A 429 12.17 -14.20 -12.91
C ALA A 429 12.97 -14.73 -11.70
N VAL A 430 12.59 -14.35 -10.48
CA VAL A 430 13.24 -14.83 -9.25
C VAL A 430 13.09 -16.35 -9.09
N ILE A 431 11.91 -16.89 -9.39
CA ILE A 431 11.66 -18.35 -9.35
C ILE A 431 12.53 -19.06 -10.38
N ALA A 432 12.61 -18.57 -11.61
CA ALA A 432 13.40 -19.16 -12.69
C ALA A 432 14.92 -19.13 -12.40
N GLU A 433 15.43 -18.02 -11.83
CA GLU A 433 16.83 -17.88 -11.40
C GLU A 433 17.19 -18.96 -10.36
N ARG A 434 16.28 -19.25 -9.43
CA ARG A 434 16.46 -20.29 -8.40
C ARG A 434 16.37 -21.70 -8.97
N ASP A 435 15.42 -21.95 -9.87
CA ASP A 435 15.30 -23.28 -10.52
C ASP A 435 16.57 -23.59 -11.32
N SER A 436 17.15 -22.60 -12.00
CA SER A 436 18.40 -22.74 -12.77
C SER A 436 19.63 -23.01 -11.88
N SER A 437 19.69 -22.38 -10.70
CA SER A 437 20.81 -22.57 -9.76
C SER A 437 20.74 -23.88 -8.96
N SER A 438 19.58 -24.53 -8.94
CA SER A 438 19.39 -25.83 -8.25
C SER A 438 19.61 -27.06 -9.14
N CYS A 439 19.79 -26.88 -10.45
CA CYS A 439 20.25 -27.97 -11.33
C CYS A 439 21.76 -28.15 -11.15
N PRO A 440 22.26 -29.30 -10.64
CA PRO A 440 23.69 -29.58 -10.65
C PRO A 440 24.16 -29.60 -12.10
N HIS A 441 25.19 -28.81 -12.43
CA HIS A 441 25.89 -28.97 -13.70
C HIS A 441 26.37 -30.43 -13.82
N PRO A 442 26.17 -31.07 -14.99
CA PRO A 442 26.57 -32.45 -15.22
C PRO A 442 28.08 -32.65 -15.12
#